data_aa00fd0fa4d64240ef8214f0c58739d8
#
_entry.id   aa00fd0fa4d64240ef8214f0c58739d8
#
_cell.length_a   1.000
_cell.length_b   1.000
_cell.length_c   1.000
_cell.angle_alpha   90.00
_cell.angle_beta   90.00
_cell.angle_gamma   90.00
#
_symmetry.space_group_name_H-M   'P 1'
#
loop_
_entity.id
_entity.type
_entity.pdbx_description
1 polymer ?
#
loop_
_entity_poly.entity_id
_entity_poly.type
_entity_poly.pdbx_seq_one_letter_code
_entity_poly.pdbx_strand_id
1 'polypeptide(L)'
;MTRRTGLLHRSRTLHRWLGLLGLLYFAGMAGSGILLNHPDVLSGVDLPRSWLPGDYAFRDWNRNSLRGSVPGDGGALYLYGEAGVWRWEPGATEPVFDGEGFERSVYYRDTRALLRVNGAEPYLLAGTRGGLWGRPLAGGPWRPVPLGEGRETVVDLLEADGSLLAVTRDRVYRGGTGWPPAFADATPARAGEPDRRVPLFRLIFELHSGEVWGLPGRLAVDALGVLVLFLCVSGAWFWWRKRRRTLARGRGGRWARNALGWHLRLGLWASPLLLFVTVTGFLQRPPFLLAVAFAGYPERLHPAPAPANPWHDLLRKATYDPLRKTLLLATADGFYVGPLDGSRSFSRVAGGPPVSVMGATVLRRAPDGLVWVGSMSGLYAWDPSSGWVTDAFTGRPPRPGQGGPVGDRQVVGWVRAADGRTLVADYDRGLLDGEGRPYPLSMPPDLRAAGRISLWHALFELHNGRLFGFLLGWWTWLVVPLGGLALAVQLGTGVLDRWLPRLSQALGRQKDV
;
A
#
# COMPACT_ATOMS: atom_id res chain seq x y z
N MET A 1 -7.11 -5.82 -53.57
CA MET A 1 -7.71 -6.72 -52.54
C MET A 1 -6.68 -7.42 -51.64
N THR A 2 -5.47 -7.66 -52.07
CA THR A 2 -4.47 -8.51 -51.41
C THR A 2 -3.84 -7.96 -50.11
N ARG A 3 -3.62 -6.64 -49.97
CA ARG A 3 -2.99 -6.05 -48.74
C ARG A 3 -3.94 -6.03 -47.52
N ARG A 4 -5.26 -5.81 -47.73
CA ARG A 4 -6.25 -5.72 -46.63
C ARG A 4 -6.58 -7.10 -46.04
N THR A 5 -6.66 -8.14 -46.86
CA THR A 5 -6.86 -9.52 -46.37
C THR A 5 -5.66 -10.02 -45.58
N GLY A 6 -4.45 -9.61 -45.96
CA GLY A 6 -3.23 -9.89 -45.21
C GLY A 6 -3.20 -9.21 -43.82
N LEU A 7 -3.64 -7.95 -43.71
CA LEU A 7 -3.69 -7.23 -42.44
C LEU A 7 -4.69 -7.90 -41.46
N LEU A 8 -5.89 -8.21 -41.90
CA LEU A 8 -6.89 -8.91 -41.07
C LEU A 8 -6.41 -10.30 -40.63
N HIS A 9 -5.73 -11.02 -41.51
CA HIS A 9 -5.17 -12.32 -41.13
C HIS A 9 -4.07 -12.17 -40.04
N ARG A 10 -3.18 -11.21 -40.17
CA ARG A 10 -2.13 -10.91 -39.19
C ARG A 10 -2.76 -10.44 -37.86
N SER A 11 -3.74 -9.53 -37.89
CA SER A 11 -4.46 -9.06 -36.71
C SER A 11 -5.08 -10.21 -35.92
N ARG A 12 -5.82 -11.12 -36.59
CA ARG A 12 -6.42 -12.31 -35.99
C ARG A 12 -5.40 -13.28 -35.41
N THR A 13 -4.28 -13.44 -36.11
CA THR A 13 -3.19 -14.31 -35.65
C THR A 13 -2.54 -13.72 -34.41
N LEU A 14 -2.27 -12.41 -34.40
CA LEU A 14 -1.72 -11.69 -33.25
C LEU A 14 -2.67 -11.73 -32.05
N HIS A 15 -3.96 -11.39 -32.26
CA HIS A 15 -5.00 -11.46 -31.23
C HIS A 15 -5.06 -12.84 -30.58
N ARG A 16 -5.08 -13.89 -31.38
CA ARG A 16 -5.13 -15.27 -30.89
C ARG A 16 -3.92 -15.65 -30.05
N TRP A 17 -2.72 -15.42 -30.57
CA TRP A 17 -1.51 -15.84 -29.88
C TRP A 17 -1.22 -14.98 -28.66
N LEU A 18 -1.40 -13.66 -28.75
CA LEU A 18 -1.23 -12.77 -27.62
C LEU A 18 -2.26 -13.08 -26.51
N GLY A 19 -3.52 -13.36 -26.87
CA GLY A 19 -4.54 -13.76 -25.90
C GLY A 19 -4.29 -15.12 -25.25
N LEU A 20 -3.74 -16.10 -25.98
CA LEU A 20 -3.40 -17.41 -25.40
C LEU A 20 -2.14 -17.35 -24.49
N LEU A 21 -1.09 -16.64 -24.94
CA LEU A 21 0.14 -16.46 -24.16
C LEU A 21 -0.11 -15.60 -22.92
N GLY A 22 -0.92 -14.55 -23.06
CA GLY A 22 -1.28 -13.66 -21.95
C GLY A 22 -2.42 -14.16 -21.07
N LEU A 23 -3.02 -15.32 -21.36
CA LEU A 23 -4.24 -15.80 -20.71
C LEU A 23 -4.17 -15.79 -19.18
N LEU A 24 -3.15 -16.43 -18.61
CA LEU A 24 -2.97 -16.53 -17.17
C LEU A 24 -2.62 -15.18 -16.56
N TYR A 25 -1.85 -14.36 -17.27
CA TYR A 25 -1.51 -13.02 -16.84
C TYR A 25 -2.75 -12.12 -16.77
N PHE A 26 -3.54 -12.04 -17.85
CA PHE A 26 -4.75 -11.20 -17.89
C PHE A 26 -5.80 -11.68 -16.88
N ALA A 27 -5.99 -12.98 -16.73
CA ALA A 27 -6.89 -13.54 -15.73
C ALA A 27 -6.39 -13.27 -14.30
N GLY A 28 -5.10 -13.40 -14.05
CA GLY A 28 -4.48 -13.11 -12.76
C GLY A 28 -4.59 -11.62 -12.39
N MET A 29 -4.34 -10.72 -13.35
CA MET A 29 -4.49 -9.27 -13.16
C MET A 29 -5.95 -8.87 -12.89
N ALA A 30 -6.90 -9.39 -13.66
CA ALA A 30 -8.32 -9.10 -13.46
C ALA A 30 -8.84 -9.67 -12.13
N GLY A 31 -8.52 -10.92 -11.82
CA GLY A 31 -8.93 -11.57 -10.57
C GLY A 31 -8.35 -10.90 -9.34
N SER A 32 -7.03 -10.61 -9.35
CA SER A 32 -6.40 -9.89 -8.24
C SER A 32 -6.91 -8.45 -8.11
N GLY A 33 -7.21 -7.76 -9.21
CA GLY A 33 -7.78 -6.41 -9.19
C GLY A 33 -9.14 -6.37 -8.49
N ILE A 34 -10.07 -7.28 -8.86
CA ILE A 34 -11.38 -7.41 -8.21
C ILE A 34 -11.20 -7.65 -6.70
N LEU A 35 -10.35 -8.60 -6.34
CA LEU A 35 -10.13 -8.97 -4.94
C LEU A 35 -9.51 -7.82 -4.13
N LEU A 36 -8.59 -7.04 -4.71
CA LEU A 36 -7.95 -5.91 -4.06
C LEU A 36 -8.91 -4.75 -3.77
N ASN A 37 -9.98 -4.60 -4.55
CA ASN A 37 -11.04 -3.63 -4.31
C ASN A 37 -11.89 -3.96 -3.06
N HIS A 38 -11.77 -5.18 -2.50
CA HIS A 38 -12.54 -5.66 -1.36
C HIS A 38 -11.62 -6.15 -0.22
N PRO A 39 -10.80 -5.27 0.38
CA PRO A 39 -9.83 -5.66 1.40
C PRO A 39 -10.48 -6.35 2.61
N ASP A 40 -11.69 -5.96 2.99
CA ASP A 40 -12.39 -6.49 4.16
C ASP A 40 -12.70 -7.98 4.04
N VAL A 41 -12.91 -8.48 2.82
CA VAL A 41 -13.18 -9.91 2.55
C VAL A 41 -11.93 -10.75 2.70
N LEU A 42 -10.75 -10.20 2.37
CA LEU A 42 -9.49 -10.95 2.25
C LEU A 42 -8.54 -10.76 3.42
N SER A 43 -8.71 -9.67 4.17
CA SER A 43 -7.75 -9.27 5.21
C SER A 43 -7.68 -10.25 6.38
N GLY A 44 -8.72 -11.07 6.56
CA GLY A 44 -8.74 -12.15 7.56
C GLY A 44 -7.99 -13.42 7.15
N VAL A 45 -7.55 -13.54 5.89
CA VAL A 45 -6.89 -14.73 5.34
C VAL A 45 -5.39 -14.51 5.25
N ASP A 46 -4.63 -15.43 5.86
CA ASP A 46 -3.17 -15.39 5.86
C ASP A 46 -2.59 -16.57 5.09
N LEU A 47 -1.55 -16.33 4.31
CA LEU A 47 -0.75 -17.34 3.62
C LEU A 47 0.60 -17.53 4.30
N PRO A 48 1.14 -18.76 4.34
CA PRO A 48 2.53 -18.98 4.71
C PRO A 48 3.46 -18.27 3.72
N ARG A 49 4.46 -17.52 4.21
CA ARG A 49 5.47 -16.88 3.33
C ARG A 49 6.26 -17.91 2.53
N SER A 50 6.35 -19.15 3.01
CA SER A 50 6.98 -20.27 2.30
C SER A 50 6.28 -20.68 1.00
N TRP A 51 5.03 -20.23 0.77
CA TRP A 51 4.33 -20.42 -0.49
C TRP A 51 4.71 -19.38 -1.56
N LEU A 52 5.39 -18.31 -1.16
CA LEU A 52 5.85 -17.27 -2.04
C LEU A 52 7.34 -17.49 -2.39
N PRO A 53 7.85 -16.81 -3.44
CA PRO A 53 9.28 -16.82 -3.75
C PRO A 53 10.15 -16.45 -2.54
N GLY A 54 11.37 -16.98 -2.50
CA GLY A 54 12.29 -16.82 -1.36
C GLY A 54 12.58 -15.38 -0.96
N ASP A 55 12.39 -14.43 -1.86
CA ASP A 55 12.51 -13.00 -1.57
C ASP A 55 11.46 -12.50 -0.56
N TYR A 56 10.36 -13.23 -0.37
CA TYR A 56 9.30 -12.92 0.60
C TYR A 56 9.53 -13.52 1.97
N ALA A 57 10.50 -14.39 2.13
CA ALA A 57 10.88 -14.95 3.43
C ALA A 57 11.44 -13.87 4.36
N PHE A 58 11.18 -14.01 5.64
CA PHE A 58 11.93 -13.25 6.64
C PHE A 58 13.37 -13.79 6.69
N ARG A 59 14.32 -12.84 6.74
CA ARG A 59 15.74 -13.16 6.96
C ARG A 59 16.14 -12.75 8.37
N ASP A 60 16.59 -11.53 8.57
CA ASP A 60 16.94 -11.00 9.89
C ASP A 60 16.25 -9.65 10.12
N TRP A 61 15.04 -9.69 10.67
CA TRP A 61 14.23 -8.52 10.99
C TRP A 61 13.98 -7.55 9.82
N ASN A 62 14.08 -8.07 8.59
CA ASN A 62 13.82 -7.32 7.37
C ASN A 62 12.30 -7.14 7.12
N ARG A 63 11.96 -6.44 6.08
CA ARG A 63 10.61 -6.03 5.69
C ARG A 63 9.99 -5.18 6.81
N ASN A 64 8.80 -5.40 7.22
CA ASN A 64 8.20 -4.70 8.36
C ASN A 64 8.10 -5.61 9.60
N SER A 65 8.90 -6.67 9.67
CA SER A 65 8.85 -7.61 10.80
C SER A 65 9.15 -6.92 12.14
N LEU A 66 9.99 -5.87 12.12
CA LEU A 66 10.28 -5.04 13.27
C LEU A 66 10.19 -3.56 12.91
N ARG A 67 9.43 -2.78 13.70
CA ARG A 67 9.27 -1.33 13.56
C ARG A 67 9.73 -0.56 14.76
N GLY A 68 9.81 -1.19 15.92
CA GLY A 68 10.25 -0.50 17.12
C GLY A 68 10.28 -1.39 18.34
N SER A 69 10.67 -0.77 19.44
CA SER A 69 10.72 -1.41 20.75
C SER A 69 10.29 -0.46 21.86
N VAL A 70 9.81 -1.04 22.97
CA VAL A 70 9.42 -0.31 24.19
C VAL A 70 9.98 -1.07 25.40
N PRO A 71 10.59 -0.38 26.38
CA PRO A 71 11.08 -1.04 27.59
C PRO A 71 9.92 -1.58 28.45
N GLY A 72 10.08 -2.81 28.94
CA GLY A 72 9.24 -3.43 29.95
C GLY A 72 9.81 -3.26 31.34
N ASP A 73 9.26 -4.00 32.31
CA ASP A 73 9.79 -4.10 33.66
C ASP A 73 10.96 -5.10 33.73
N GLY A 74 11.81 -4.95 34.73
CA GLY A 74 12.92 -5.87 34.97
C GLY A 74 13.97 -5.94 33.86
N GLY A 75 14.00 -4.98 32.93
CA GLY A 75 14.90 -4.98 31.76
C GLY A 75 14.35 -5.73 30.56
N ALA A 76 13.12 -6.21 30.60
CA ALA A 76 12.45 -6.79 29.43
C ALA A 76 12.28 -5.74 28.31
N LEU A 77 12.19 -6.20 27.07
CA LEU A 77 11.98 -5.35 25.91
C LEU A 77 10.81 -5.90 25.07
N TYR A 78 9.85 -5.05 24.77
CA TYR A 78 8.77 -5.35 23.85
C TYR A 78 9.13 -4.90 22.44
N LEU A 79 9.25 -5.82 21.51
CA LEU A 79 9.47 -5.58 20.08
C LEU A 79 8.13 -5.60 19.36
N TYR A 80 7.95 -4.77 18.34
CA TYR A 80 6.70 -4.75 17.58
C TYR A 80 6.90 -4.53 16.08
N GLY A 81 6.01 -5.07 15.28
CA GLY A 81 6.04 -4.97 13.83
C GLY A 81 4.87 -5.65 13.14
N GLU A 82 5.04 -6.05 11.88
CA GLU A 82 3.98 -6.66 11.06
C GLU A 82 3.39 -7.93 11.71
N ALA A 83 4.22 -8.73 12.38
CA ALA A 83 3.78 -9.97 13.00
C ALA A 83 3.09 -9.79 14.37
N GLY A 84 3.02 -8.57 14.91
CA GLY A 84 2.46 -8.25 16.23
C GLY A 84 3.52 -7.81 17.22
N VAL A 85 3.36 -8.20 18.49
CA VAL A 85 4.24 -7.84 19.61
C VAL A 85 5.01 -9.07 20.10
N TRP A 86 6.28 -8.86 20.48
CA TRP A 86 7.19 -9.87 20.98
C TRP A 86 7.81 -9.37 22.28
N ARG A 87 7.96 -10.24 23.26
CA ARG A 87 8.58 -9.92 24.52
C ARG A 87 9.95 -10.59 24.62
N TRP A 88 10.98 -9.81 24.92
CA TRP A 88 12.35 -10.28 25.08
C TRP A 88 12.79 -10.04 26.52
N GLU A 89 13.03 -11.15 27.24
CA GLU A 89 13.49 -11.11 28.62
C GLU A 89 15.01 -10.94 28.69
N PRO A 90 15.54 -10.29 29.75
CA PRO A 90 16.98 -10.20 29.97
C PRO A 90 17.62 -11.58 30.05
N GLY A 91 18.69 -11.78 29.29
CA GLY A 91 19.41 -13.06 29.23
C GLY A 91 18.76 -14.15 28.40
N ALA A 92 17.55 -13.92 27.87
CA ALA A 92 16.95 -14.85 26.90
C ALA A 92 17.67 -14.73 25.54
N THR A 93 17.86 -15.87 24.88
CA THR A 93 18.47 -15.93 23.55
C THR A 93 17.55 -15.39 22.46
N GLU A 94 16.23 -15.50 22.66
CA GLU A 94 15.21 -15.16 21.65
C GLU A 94 13.98 -14.52 22.29
N PRO A 95 13.32 -13.56 21.60
CA PRO A 95 12.04 -13.02 22.02
C PRO A 95 10.89 -14.02 21.83
N VAL A 96 9.90 -13.98 22.70
CA VAL A 96 8.70 -14.81 22.66
C VAL A 96 7.52 -14.01 22.12
N PHE A 97 6.68 -14.64 21.29
CA PHE A 97 5.48 -13.99 20.77
C PHE A 97 4.50 -13.65 21.90
N ASP A 98 4.07 -12.41 21.95
CA ASP A 98 3.20 -11.84 22.96
C ASP A 98 1.91 -11.28 22.31
N GLY A 99 1.13 -12.18 21.75
CA GLY A 99 -0.03 -11.83 20.93
C GLY A 99 -1.35 -12.45 21.40
N GLU A 100 -1.43 -12.98 22.61
CA GLU A 100 -2.69 -13.52 23.14
C GLU A 100 -3.76 -12.42 23.23
N GLY A 101 -4.93 -12.68 22.63
CA GLY A 101 -6.03 -11.72 22.55
C GLY A 101 -6.05 -10.85 21.30
N PHE A 102 -4.96 -10.67 20.59
CA PHE A 102 -4.97 -10.01 19.29
C PHE A 102 -5.78 -10.80 18.24
N GLU A 103 -6.23 -10.10 17.22
CA GLU A 103 -6.79 -10.75 16.05
C GLU A 103 -5.77 -11.73 15.41
N ARG A 104 -6.28 -12.84 14.87
CA ARG A 104 -5.42 -13.92 14.34
C ARG A 104 -4.68 -13.51 13.08
N SER A 105 -5.32 -12.70 12.22
CA SER A 105 -4.72 -12.29 10.96
C SER A 105 -3.56 -11.31 11.14
N VAL A 106 -2.45 -11.56 10.44
CA VAL A 106 -1.29 -10.65 10.38
C VAL A 106 -1.66 -9.28 9.81
N TYR A 107 -2.71 -9.19 9.00
CA TYR A 107 -3.19 -7.92 8.48
C TYR A 107 -3.70 -7.01 9.59
N TYR A 108 -4.52 -7.54 10.49
CA TYR A 108 -5.14 -6.74 11.57
C TYR A 108 -4.19 -6.52 12.75
N ARG A 109 -3.38 -7.51 13.10
CA ARG A 109 -2.39 -7.37 14.18
C ARG A 109 -1.09 -6.67 13.77
N ASP A 110 -0.95 -6.20 12.51
CA ASP A 110 0.16 -5.37 12.05
C ASP A 110 0.32 -4.15 12.97
N THR A 111 1.26 -4.27 13.95
CA THR A 111 1.47 -3.27 15.00
C THR A 111 2.39 -2.17 14.49
N ARG A 112 1.89 -0.94 14.50
CA ARG A 112 2.56 0.24 13.93
C ARG A 112 3.11 1.18 15.00
N ALA A 113 2.56 1.08 16.20
CA ALA A 113 3.02 1.81 17.36
C ALA A 113 2.79 0.97 18.62
N LEU A 114 3.70 1.09 19.58
CA LEU A 114 3.56 0.51 20.91
C LEU A 114 3.95 1.60 21.91
N LEU A 115 3.14 1.77 22.94
CA LEU A 115 3.37 2.75 23.99
C LEU A 115 3.26 2.07 25.36
N ARG A 116 4.23 2.26 26.21
CA ARG A 116 4.14 1.96 27.63
C ARG A 116 3.61 3.21 28.35
N VAL A 117 2.51 3.04 29.06
CA VAL A 117 1.95 4.06 29.93
C VAL A 117 2.35 3.74 31.37
N ASN A 118 3.03 4.69 32.01
CA ASN A 118 3.44 4.57 33.41
C ASN A 118 2.35 5.15 34.33
N GLY A 119 2.23 4.62 35.53
CA GLY A 119 1.23 5.05 36.51
C GLY A 119 1.11 4.04 37.65
N ALA A 120 0.05 4.16 38.46
CA ALA A 120 -0.23 3.21 39.53
C ALA A 120 -0.47 1.77 39.00
N GLU A 121 -1.12 1.67 37.84
CA GLU A 121 -1.31 0.43 37.10
C GLU A 121 -0.68 0.60 35.71
N PRO A 122 0.61 0.27 35.53
CA PRO A 122 1.27 0.43 34.24
C PRO A 122 0.71 -0.56 33.21
N TYR A 123 0.61 -0.11 31.98
CA TYR A 123 0.06 -0.91 30.88
C TYR A 123 0.71 -0.59 29.54
N LEU A 124 0.44 -1.45 28.55
CA LEU A 124 0.85 -1.28 27.16
C LEU A 124 -0.35 -0.95 26.28
N LEU A 125 -0.15 -0.04 25.34
CA LEU A 125 -1.07 0.23 24.22
C LEU A 125 -0.38 -0.15 22.92
N ALA A 126 -1.08 -0.91 22.09
CA ALA A 126 -0.63 -1.30 20.76
C ALA A 126 -1.56 -0.72 19.69
N GLY A 127 -1.04 0.17 18.88
CA GLY A 127 -1.69 0.71 17.70
C GLY A 127 -1.48 -0.22 16.52
N THR A 128 -2.56 -0.84 16.04
CA THR A 128 -2.52 -1.82 14.97
C THR A 128 -3.33 -1.36 13.75
N ARG A 129 -3.22 -2.10 12.66
CA ARG A 129 -4.12 -1.90 11.52
C ARG A 129 -5.58 -2.22 11.86
N GLY A 130 -5.81 -3.12 12.80
CA GLY A 130 -7.14 -3.54 13.26
C GLY A 130 -7.73 -2.67 14.38
N GLY A 131 -7.02 -1.63 14.84
CA GLY A 131 -7.48 -0.74 15.91
C GLY A 131 -6.45 -0.56 17.03
N LEU A 132 -6.93 -0.03 18.15
CA LEU A 132 -6.16 0.13 19.39
C LEU A 132 -6.41 -1.05 20.32
N TRP A 133 -5.33 -1.56 20.89
CA TRP A 133 -5.35 -2.65 21.86
C TRP A 133 -4.57 -2.27 23.10
N GLY A 134 -5.00 -2.77 24.24
CA GLY A 134 -4.32 -2.52 25.50
C GLY A 134 -4.28 -3.75 26.40
N ARG A 135 -3.29 -3.80 27.29
CA ARG A 135 -3.23 -4.77 28.37
C ARG A 135 -2.42 -4.25 29.56
N PRO A 136 -2.70 -4.69 30.79
CA PRO A 136 -1.84 -4.40 31.93
C PRO A 136 -0.41 -4.92 31.70
N LEU A 137 0.59 -4.22 32.18
CA LEU A 137 1.98 -4.64 32.07
C LEU A 137 2.26 -5.91 32.86
N ALA A 138 1.53 -6.13 33.96
CA ALA A 138 1.58 -7.35 34.76
C ALA A 138 1.19 -8.63 34.00
N GLY A 139 0.60 -8.51 32.80
CA GLY A 139 0.23 -9.64 31.93
C GLY A 139 -1.26 -9.74 31.63
N GLY A 140 -1.62 -10.80 30.94
CA GLY A 140 -2.98 -11.10 30.46
C GLY A 140 -3.15 -10.86 28.96
N PRO A 141 -4.34 -11.17 28.43
CA PRO A 141 -4.59 -11.01 26.99
C PRO A 141 -4.75 -9.56 26.59
N TRP A 142 -4.37 -9.24 25.36
CA TRP A 142 -4.66 -7.97 24.73
C TRP A 142 -6.17 -7.80 24.54
N ARG A 143 -6.69 -6.63 24.88
CA ARG A 143 -8.10 -6.28 24.78
C ARG A 143 -8.27 -5.06 23.86
N PRO A 144 -9.34 -5.02 23.04
CA PRO A 144 -9.61 -3.87 22.20
C PRO A 144 -9.95 -2.65 23.09
N VAL A 145 -9.37 -1.50 22.70
CA VAL A 145 -9.69 -0.18 23.28
C VAL A 145 -10.46 0.60 22.22
N PRO A 146 -11.72 1.01 22.50
CA PRO A 146 -12.54 1.68 21.51
C PRO A 146 -11.96 3.03 21.09
N LEU A 147 -11.94 3.29 19.77
CA LEU A 147 -11.67 4.58 19.16
C LEU A 147 -12.81 4.89 18.18
N GLY A 148 -13.64 5.88 18.49
CA GLY A 148 -14.76 6.26 17.61
C GLY A 148 -15.72 5.12 17.25
N GLU A 149 -16.32 5.22 16.07
CA GLU A 149 -17.20 4.21 15.51
C GLU A 149 -16.44 3.38 14.46
N GLY A 150 -16.20 2.10 14.75
CA GLY A 150 -15.61 1.16 13.81
C GLY A 150 -14.10 0.88 14.02
N ARG A 151 -13.50 0.24 13.01
CA ARG A 151 -12.08 -0.15 13.02
C ARG A 151 -11.26 0.92 12.33
N GLU A 152 -10.46 1.64 13.09
CA GLU A 152 -9.52 2.62 12.53
C GLU A 152 -8.08 2.12 12.62
N THR A 153 -7.32 2.24 11.54
CA THR A 153 -5.89 1.93 11.56
C THR A 153 -5.15 2.95 12.40
N VAL A 154 -4.60 2.52 13.54
CA VAL A 154 -3.75 3.37 14.39
C VAL A 154 -2.35 3.41 13.82
N VAL A 155 -1.84 4.59 13.53
CA VAL A 155 -0.53 4.80 12.91
C VAL A 155 0.54 5.26 13.91
N ASP A 156 0.13 5.91 15.00
CA ASP A 156 1.04 6.31 16.08
C ASP A 156 0.35 6.42 17.44
N LEU A 157 1.16 6.32 18.49
CA LEU A 157 0.76 6.47 19.89
C LEU A 157 1.82 7.30 20.61
N LEU A 158 1.41 8.30 21.37
CA LEU A 158 2.32 9.12 22.17
C LEU A 158 1.66 9.66 23.42
N GLU A 159 2.47 10.01 24.40
CA GLU A 159 2.08 10.77 25.56
C GLU A 159 2.41 12.25 25.34
N ALA A 160 1.46 13.14 25.63
CA ALA A 160 1.60 14.57 25.46
C ALA A 160 0.85 15.31 26.57
N ASP A 161 1.59 16.09 27.36
CA ASP A 161 1.07 16.94 28.43
C ASP A 161 0.12 16.19 29.39
N GLY A 162 0.53 15.01 29.87
CA GLY A 162 -0.26 14.15 30.77
C GLY A 162 -1.47 13.48 30.16
N SER A 163 -1.59 13.50 28.84
CA SER A 163 -2.67 12.84 28.08
C SER A 163 -2.08 11.85 27.08
N LEU A 164 -2.86 10.84 26.72
CA LEU A 164 -2.54 9.91 25.64
C LEU A 164 -3.13 10.41 24.33
N LEU A 165 -2.35 10.30 23.26
CA LEU A 165 -2.82 10.54 21.91
C LEU A 165 -2.72 9.25 21.10
N ALA A 166 -3.84 8.86 20.48
CA ALA A 166 -3.90 7.81 19.48
C ALA A 166 -4.17 8.46 18.12
N VAL A 167 -3.22 8.29 17.19
CA VAL A 167 -3.29 8.87 15.86
C VAL A 167 -3.68 7.77 14.90
N THR A 168 -4.80 7.96 14.20
CA THR A 168 -5.22 7.10 13.09
C THR A 168 -4.81 7.70 11.74
N ARG A 169 -5.21 7.13 10.63
CA ARG A 169 -4.94 7.73 9.31
C ARG A 169 -5.74 9.02 9.06
N ASP A 170 -6.84 9.20 9.82
CA ASP A 170 -7.84 10.22 9.59
C ASP A 170 -8.03 11.17 10.76
N ARG A 171 -7.72 10.71 12.00
CA ARG A 171 -8.10 11.41 13.23
C ARG A 171 -7.01 11.34 14.29
N VAL A 172 -7.11 12.25 15.25
CA VAL A 172 -6.35 12.24 16.49
C VAL A 172 -7.34 12.08 17.64
N TYR A 173 -7.13 11.06 18.45
CA TYR A 173 -7.93 10.82 19.65
C TYR A 173 -7.11 11.16 20.88
N ARG A 174 -7.74 11.76 21.88
CA ARG A 174 -7.12 12.11 23.17
C ARG A 174 -7.79 11.35 24.30
N GLY A 175 -6.97 10.77 25.18
CA GLY A 175 -7.44 10.03 26.35
C GLY A 175 -6.66 10.32 27.61
N GLY A 176 -7.20 9.94 28.75
CA GLY A 176 -6.49 9.95 30.01
C GLY A 176 -5.52 8.78 30.15
N THR A 177 -4.59 8.87 31.13
CA THR A 177 -3.58 7.85 31.40
C THR A 177 -4.06 6.70 32.31
N GLY A 178 -5.29 6.75 32.82
CA GLY A 178 -5.87 5.68 33.64
C GLY A 178 -6.17 4.40 32.82
N TRP A 179 -6.18 3.24 33.49
CA TRP A 179 -6.52 1.97 32.88
C TRP A 179 -7.96 1.54 33.23
N PRO A 180 -8.77 1.07 32.27
CA PRO A 180 -8.58 1.17 30.80
C PRO A 180 -8.75 2.63 30.33
N PRO A 181 -7.92 3.08 29.34
CA PRO A 181 -8.05 4.44 28.83
C PRO A 181 -9.31 4.62 28.00
N ALA A 182 -9.97 5.76 28.15
CA ALA A 182 -11.07 6.19 27.32
C ALA A 182 -10.61 7.33 26.40
N PHE A 183 -10.94 7.24 25.12
CA PHE A 183 -10.52 8.19 24.09
C PHE A 183 -11.72 8.95 23.52
N ALA A 184 -11.52 10.25 23.28
CA ALA A 184 -12.44 11.12 22.56
C ALA A 184 -11.76 11.72 21.33
N ASP A 185 -12.55 12.05 20.30
CA ASP A 185 -12.05 12.73 19.10
C ASP A 185 -11.51 14.12 19.49
N ALA A 186 -10.25 14.35 19.19
CA ALA A 186 -9.53 15.60 19.40
C ALA A 186 -8.81 16.02 18.11
N THR A 187 -9.35 15.63 16.98
CA THR A 187 -8.79 15.92 15.66
C THR A 187 -8.67 17.44 15.46
N PRO A 188 -7.46 17.98 15.28
CA PRO A 188 -7.27 19.42 15.18
C PRO A 188 -7.84 19.97 13.87
N ALA A 189 -8.27 21.23 13.90
CA ALA A 189 -8.59 21.94 12.66
C ALA A 189 -7.32 22.14 11.81
N ARG A 190 -7.46 22.02 10.49
CA ARG A 190 -6.41 22.29 9.53
C ARG A 190 -6.60 23.69 8.95
N ALA A 191 -5.52 24.47 8.89
CA ALA A 191 -5.56 25.75 8.20
C ALA A 191 -5.82 25.53 6.70
N GLY A 192 -6.70 26.35 6.12
CA GLY A 192 -7.01 26.30 4.71
C GLY A 192 -5.78 26.64 3.86
N GLU A 193 -5.52 25.84 2.84
CA GLU A 193 -4.49 26.08 1.84
C GLU A 193 -5.18 26.34 0.49
N PRO A 194 -5.35 27.60 0.06
CA PRO A 194 -6.09 27.92 -1.19
C PRO A 194 -5.48 27.28 -2.44
N ASP A 195 -4.16 27.06 -2.42
CA ASP A 195 -3.40 26.45 -3.54
C ASP A 195 -3.04 24.99 -3.29
N ARG A 196 -3.80 24.28 -2.47
CA ARG A 196 -3.54 22.88 -2.19
C ARG A 196 -3.53 22.07 -3.49
N ARG A 197 -2.45 21.31 -3.66
CA ARG A 197 -2.27 20.42 -4.81
C ARG A 197 -2.42 18.97 -4.38
N VAL A 198 -3.18 18.23 -5.18
CA VAL A 198 -3.34 16.78 -5.01
C VAL A 198 -2.34 16.09 -5.94
N PRO A 199 -1.61 15.05 -5.48
CA PRO A 199 -0.74 14.27 -6.35
C PRO A 199 -1.53 13.64 -7.50
N LEU A 200 -1.02 13.75 -8.73
CA LEU A 200 -1.66 13.17 -9.91
C LEU A 200 -1.77 11.63 -9.78
N PHE A 201 -0.81 11.01 -9.09
CA PHE A 201 -0.85 9.58 -8.78
C PHE A 201 -2.16 9.17 -8.08
N ARG A 202 -2.63 9.97 -7.12
CA ARG A 202 -3.88 9.71 -6.40
C ARG A 202 -5.07 9.63 -7.36
N LEU A 203 -5.22 10.61 -8.23
CA LEU A 203 -6.31 10.62 -9.23
C LEU A 203 -6.24 9.39 -10.14
N ILE A 204 -5.04 9.06 -10.65
CA ILE A 204 -4.86 7.91 -11.53
C ILE A 204 -5.18 6.60 -10.81
N PHE A 205 -4.80 6.48 -9.53
CA PHE A 205 -5.13 5.33 -8.71
C PHE A 205 -6.65 5.21 -8.49
N GLU A 206 -7.31 6.30 -8.09
CA GLU A 206 -8.77 6.35 -7.86
C GLU A 206 -9.56 6.08 -9.16
N LEU A 207 -9.07 6.54 -10.31
CA LEU A 207 -9.66 6.22 -11.62
C LEU A 207 -9.46 4.75 -11.99
N HIS A 208 -8.29 4.18 -11.69
CA HIS A 208 -7.99 2.78 -11.98
C HIS A 208 -8.83 1.81 -11.14
N SER A 209 -9.00 2.10 -9.85
CA SER A 209 -9.80 1.31 -8.92
C SER A 209 -11.31 1.59 -9.02
N GLY A 210 -11.69 2.71 -9.65
CA GLY A 210 -13.06 3.21 -9.66
C GLY A 210 -13.44 4.00 -8.40
N GLU A 211 -12.54 4.13 -7.45
CA GLU A 211 -12.80 4.74 -6.13
C GLU A 211 -13.24 6.20 -6.22
N VAL A 212 -12.83 6.92 -7.25
CA VAL A 212 -13.25 8.31 -7.53
C VAL A 212 -14.76 8.49 -7.58
N TRP A 213 -15.52 7.44 -7.93
CA TRP A 213 -16.99 7.42 -7.94
C TRP A 213 -17.56 6.58 -6.77
N GLY A 214 -16.77 6.30 -5.73
CA GLY A 214 -17.17 5.50 -4.58
C GLY A 214 -17.54 4.05 -4.92
N LEU A 215 -18.49 3.47 -4.20
CA LEU A 215 -18.93 2.09 -4.39
C LEU A 215 -19.41 1.79 -5.83
N PRO A 216 -20.24 2.63 -6.49
CA PRO A 216 -20.65 2.38 -7.88
C PRO A 216 -19.47 2.28 -8.84
N GLY A 217 -18.47 3.13 -8.69
CA GLY A 217 -17.27 3.09 -9.52
C GLY A 217 -16.45 1.83 -9.31
N ARG A 218 -16.22 1.43 -8.06
CA ARG A 218 -15.53 0.16 -7.73
C ARG A 218 -16.25 -1.04 -8.34
N LEU A 219 -17.57 -1.12 -8.21
CA LEU A 219 -18.37 -2.20 -8.80
C LEU A 219 -18.31 -2.18 -10.33
N ALA A 220 -18.24 -1.01 -10.97
CA ALA A 220 -18.07 -0.90 -12.43
C ALA A 220 -16.70 -1.45 -12.88
N VAL A 221 -15.62 -1.15 -12.17
CA VAL A 221 -14.29 -1.71 -12.46
C VAL A 221 -14.26 -3.21 -12.19
N ASP A 222 -14.90 -3.70 -11.13
CA ASP A 222 -15.03 -5.14 -10.87
C ASP A 222 -15.78 -5.86 -11.98
N ALA A 223 -16.87 -5.26 -12.50
CA ALA A 223 -17.58 -5.79 -13.65
C ALA A 223 -16.71 -5.87 -14.91
N LEU A 224 -15.82 -4.89 -15.14
CA LEU A 224 -14.82 -4.96 -16.21
C LEU A 224 -13.80 -6.08 -15.96
N GLY A 225 -13.39 -6.29 -14.72
CA GLY A 225 -12.52 -7.42 -14.34
C GLY A 225 -13.19 -8.77 -14.62
N VAL A 226 -14.46 -8.94 -14.21
CA VAL A 226 -15.27 -10.15 -14.54
C VAL A 226 -15.40 -10.34 -16.04
N LEU A 227 -15.58 -9.25 -16.78
CA LEU A 227 -15.62 -9.31 -18.24
C LEU A 227 -14.29 -9.78 -18.83
N VAL A 228 -13.14 -9.32 -18.35
CA VAL A 228 -11.83 -9.82 -18.79
C VAL A 228 -11.70 -11.31 -18.53
N LEU A 229 -12.10 -11.80 -17.34
CA LEU A 229 -12.13 -13.23 -17.05
C LEU A 229 -13.01 -14.02 -18.04
N PHE A 230 -14.20 -13.51 -18.34
CA PHE A 230 -15.08 -14.09 -19.35
C PHE A 230 -14.43 -14.11 -20.74
N LEU A 231 -13.79 -13.01 -21.16
CA LEU A 231 -13.08 -12.92 -22.44
C LEU A 231 -11.93 -13.93 -22.52
N CYS A 232 -11.17 -14.09 -21.45
CA CYS A 232 -10.11 -15.08 -21.34
C CYS A 232 -10.64 -16.51 -21.51
N VAL A 233 -11.66 -16.88 -20.72
CA VAL A 233 -12.24 -18.23 -20.73
C VAL A 233 -12.93 -18.53 -22.06
N SER A 234 -13.75 -17.63 -22.57
CA SER A 234 -14.51 -17.83 -23.82
C SER A 234 -13.59 -17.92 -25.02
N GLY A 235 -12.54 -17.10 -25.09
CA GLY A 235 -11.53 -17.15 -26.16
C GLY A 235 -10.74 -18.45 -26.17
N ALA A 236 -10.23 -18.85 -24.99
CA ALA A 236 -9.48 -20.10 -24.82
C ALA A 236 -10.36 -21.33 -25.12
N TRP A 237 -11.61 -21.35 -24.63
CA TRP A 237 -12.56 -22.43 -24.87
C TRP A 237 -12.91 -22.59 -26.34
N PHE A 238 -13.19 -21.46 -27.03
CA PHE A 238 -13.44 -21.46 -28.47
C PHE A 238 -12.25 -22.01 -29.26
N TRP A 239 -11.03 -21.52 -28.95
CA TRP A 239 -9.80 -21.98 -29.58
C TRP A 239 -9.56 -23.47 -29.37
N TRP A 240 -9.74 -23.99 -28.15
CA TRP A 240 -9.57 -25.40 -27.83
C TRP A 240 -10.54 -26.27 -28.58
N ARG A 241 -11.85 -25.91 -28.62
CA ARG A 241 -12.89 -26.63 -29.36
C ARG A 241 -12.65 -26.62 -30.88
N LYS A 242 -12.18 -25.49 -31.41
CA LYS A 242 -11.81 -25.37 -32.83
C LYS A 242 -10.65 -26.30 -33.15
N ARG A 243 -9.60 -26.34 -32.32
CA ARG A 243 -8.45 -27.22 -32.51
C ARG A 243 -8.84 -28.72 -32.46
N ARG A 244 -9.75 -29.07 -31.57
CA ARG A 244 -10.29 -30.45 -31.45
C ARG A 244 -11.31 -30.80 -32.51
N ARG A 245 -11.62 -29.92 -33.45
CA ARG A 245 -12.66 -30.09 -34.50
C ARG A 245 -14.03 -30.46 -33.95
N THR A 246 -14.37 -30.01 -32.75
CA THR A 246 -15.60 -30.35 -32.02
C THR A 246 -16.66 -29.24 -32.02
N LEU A 247 -16.41 -28.11 -32.73
CA LEU A 247 -17.33 -26.96 -32.78
C LEU A 247 -18.69 -27.26 -33.40
N ALA A 248 -18.73 -28.17 -34.36
CA ALA A 248 -19.97 -28.54 -35.06
C ALA A 248 -20.82 -29.58 -34.28
N ARG A 249 -20.26 -30.20 -33.24
CA ARG A 249 -20.86 -31.34 -32.56
C ARG A 249 -21.49 -30.96 -31.21
N GLY A 250 -22.78 -31.36 -31.06
CA GLY A 250 -23.51 -31.36 -29.79
C GLY A 250 -23.75 -30.00 -29.12
N ARG A 251 -24.29 -30.04 -27.90
CA ARG A 251 -24.61 -28.86 -27.08
C ARG A 251 -23.37 -27.99 -26.80
N GLY A 252 -22.22 -28.60 -26.47
CA GLY A 252 -20.98 -27.88 -26.20
C GLY A 252 -20.46 -27.05 -27.39
N GLY A 253 -20.68 -27.47 -28.63
CA GLY A 253 -20.35 -26.68 -29.84
C GLY A 253 -21.24 -25.45 -29.99
N ARG A 254 -22.55 -25.56 -29.71
CA ARG A 254 -23.48 -24.41 -29.70
C ARG A 254 -23.08 -23.39 -28.61
N TRP A 255 -22.82 -23.84 -27.39
CA TRP A 255 -22.38 -22.98 -26.31
C TRP A 255 -21.08 -22.22 -26.64
N ALA A 256 -20.06 -22.89 -27.22
CA ALA A 256 -18.82 -22.25 -27.61
C ALA A 256 -19.03 -21.17 -28.70
N ARG A 257 -19.91 -21.39 -29.67
CA ARG A 257 -20.27 -20.39 -30.70
C ARG A 257 -21.00 -19.19 -30.08
N ASN A 258 -21.94 -19.45 -29.17
CA ASN A 258 -22.67 -18.38 -28.46
C ASN A 258 -21.73 -17.58 -27.60
N ALA A 259 -20.85 -18.25 -26.83
CA ALA A 259 -19.82 -17.57 -26.02
C ALA A 259 -18.89 -16.70 -26.88
N LEU A 260 -18.48 -17.18 -28.07
CA LEU A 260 -17.73 -16.35 -29.02
C LEU A 260 -18.54 -15.14 -29.50
N GLY A 261 -19.86 -15.33 -29.78
CA GLY A 261 -20.74 -14.21 -30.15
C GLY A 261 -20.77 -13.11 -29.08
N TRP A 262 -20.86 -13.51 -27.81
CA TRP A 262 -20.78 -12.58 -26.67
C TRP A 262 -19.37 -12.01 -26.48
N HIS A 263 -18.32 -12.83 -26.62
CA HIS A 263 -16.93 -12.37 -26.58
C HIS A 263 -16.69 -11.21 -27.55
N LEU A 264 -17.14 -11.36 -28.80
CA LEU A 264 -16.97 -10.33 -29.83
C LEU A 264 -17.81 -9.08 -29.56
N ARG A 265 -19.02 -9.22 -29.04
CA ARG A 265 -19.89 -8.07 -28.72
C ARG A 265 -19.39 -7.31 -27.51
N LEU A 266 -19.23 -8.00 -26.40
CA LEU A 266 -18.81 -7.39 -25.13
C LEU A 266 -17.38 -6.85 -25.23
N GLY A 267 -16.46 -7.59 -25.86
CA GLY A 267 -15.10 -7.13 -26.10
C GLY A 267 -15.04 -5.83 -26.91
N LEU A 268 -15.91 -5.67 -27.93
CA LEU A 268 -15.99 -4.44 -28.69
C LEU A 268 -16.55 -3.28 -27.87
N TRP A 269 -17.71 -3.48 -27.22
CA TRP A 269 -18.38 -2.39 -26.47
C TRP A 269 -17.60 -1.94 -25.24
N ALA A 270 -16.94 -2.86 -24.54
CA ALA A 270 -16.16 -2.53 -23.36
C ALA A 270 -14.71 -2.10 -23.67
N SER A 271 -14.23 -2.24 -24.92
CA SER A 271 -12.84 -1.93 -25.25
C SER A 271 -12.38 -0.52 -24.85
N PRO A 272 -13.19 0.57 -24.95
CA PRO A 272 -12.75 1.87 -24.50
C PRO A 272 -12.52 1.94 -22.98
N LEU A 273 -13.42 1.34 -22.19
CA LEU A 273 -13.31 1.29 -20.74
C LEU A 273 -12.16 0.39 -20.29
N LEU A 274 -12.00 -0.78 -20.92
CA LEU A 274 -10.88 -1.67 -20.66
C LEU A 274 -9.54 -1.00 -21.00
N LEU A 275 -9.48 -0.27 -22.10
CA LEU A 275 -8.29 0.49 -22.47
C LEU A 275 -8.01 1.60 -21.44
N PHE A 276 -9.03 2.30 -20.98
CA PHE A 276 -8.91 3.32 -19.94
C PHE A 276 -8.32 2.75 -18.64
N VAL A 277 -8.87 1.62 -18.14
CA VAL A 277 -8.34 0.94 -16.94
C VAL A 277 -6.91 0.43 -17.19
N THR A 278 -6.62 -0.07 -18.40
CA THR A 278 -5.28 -0.53 -18.77
C THR A 278 -4.26 0.63 -18.74
N VAL A 279 -4.61 1.78 -19.32
CA VAL A 279 -3.74 2.96 -19.37
C VAL A 279 -3.52 3.53 -17.96
N THR A 280 -4.57 3.65 -17.15
CA THR A 280 -4.43 4.12 -15.77
C THR A 280 -3.57 3.18 -14.92
N GLY A 281 -3.67 1.87 -15.08
CA GLY A 281 -2.79 0.89 -14.43
C GLY A 281 -1.34 0.98 -14.91
N PHE A 282 -1.13 1.16 -16.20
CA PHE A 282 0.18 1.34 -16.82
C PHE A 282 0.91 2.59 -16.28
N LEU A 283 0.20 3.71 -16.11
CA LEU A 283 0.75 4.96 -15.59
C LEU A 283 1.20 4.87 -14.13
N GLN A 284 0.73 3.91 -13.36
CA GLN A 284 1.13 3.68 -11.98
C GLN A 284 2.46 2.91 -11.84
N ARG A 285 3.16 2.64 -12.94
CA ARG A 285 4.41 1.86 -12.93
C ARG A 285 5.56 2.64 -13.56
N PRO A 286 6.82 2.35 -13.13
CA PRO A 286 7.99 2.93 -13.81
C PRO A 286 7.97 2.64 -15.32
N PRO A 287 8.49 3.54 -16.14
CA PRO A 287 9.06 4.86 -15.78
C PRO A 287 8.00 5.95 -15.54
N PHE A 288 6.73 5.74 -15.92
CA PHE A 288 5.67 6.75 -15.89
C PHE A 288 5.28 7.16 -14.46
N LEU A 289 5.38 6.22 -13.50
CA LEU A 289 5.14 6.50 -12.10
C LEU A 289 5.90 7.71 -11.58
N LEU A 290 7.16 7.90 -11.99
CA LEU A 290 7.96 9.04 -11.55
C LEU A 290 7.34 10.36 -11.96
N ALA A 291 6.93 10.49 -13.23
CA ALA A 291 6.28 11.70 -13.72
C ALA A 291 4.95 11.97 -12.99
N VAL A 292 4.17 10.90 -12.76
CA VAL A 292 2.87 10.99 -12.10
C VAL A 292 2.99 11.28 -10.60
N ALA A 293 3.99 10.73 -9.92
CA ALA A 293 4.20 10.91 -8.49
C ALA A 293 4.62 12.34 -8.13
N PHE A 294 5.39 13.00 -9.00
CA PHE A 294 5.84 14.39 -8.78
C PHE A 294 4.90 15.43 -9.38
N ALA A 295 4.00 15.04 -10.27
CA ALA A 295 2.98 15.93 -10.80
C ALA A 295 1.84 16.11 -9.79
N GLY A 296 1.30 17.31 -9.73
CA GLY A 296 0.13 17.63 -8.91
C GLY A 296 -0.77 18.63 -9.64
N TYR A 297 -2.03 18.63 -9.27
CA TYR A 297 -3.03 19.54 -9.80
C TYR A 297 -3.82 20.21 -8.65
N PRO A 298 -4.46 21.36 -8.87
CA PRO A 298 -5.24 22.03 -7.84
C PRO A 298 -6.40 21.14 -7.32
N GLU A 299 -6.57 21.04 -6.01
CA GLU A 299 -7.60 20.18 -5.39
C GLU A 299 -9.01 20.47 -5.90
N ARG A 300 -9.32 21.75 -6.20
CA ARG A 300 -10.62 22.17 -6.77
C ARG A 300 -10.99 21.50 -8.11
N LEU A 301 -10.01 20.90 -8.79
CA LEU A 301 -10.22 20.17 -10.05
C LEU A 301 -10.39 18.67 -9.82
N HIS A 302 -10.36 18.21 -8.56
CA HIS A 302 -10.56 16.81 -8.24
C HIS A 302 -12.02 16.40 -8.52
N PRO A 303 -12.26 15.28 -9.25
CA PRO A 303 -13.62 14.88 -9.64
C PRO A 303 -14.52 14.48 -8.47
N ALA A 304 -13.92 13.89 -7.42
CA ALA A 304 -14.65 13.56 -6.21
C ALA A 304 -14.76 14.78 -5.28
N PRO A 305 -15.85 14.93 -4.54
CA PRO A 305 -15.96 15.98 -3.53
C PRO A 305 -14.86 15.82 -2.47
N ALA A 306 -14.34 16.94 -1.98
CA ALA A 306 -13.37 16.93 -0.90
C ALA A 306 -13.95 16.20 0.32
N PRO A 307 -13.20 15.31 0.98
CA PRO A 307 -13.64 14.66 2.21
C PRO A 307 -14.03 15.72 3.26
N ALA A 308 -15.11 15.47 4.02
CA ALA A 308 -15.52 16.36 5.10
C ALA A 308 -14.42 16.51 6.18
N ASN A 309 -13.63 15.45 6.39
CA ASN A 309 -12.45 15.48 7.24
C ASN A 309 -11.21 15.91 6.43
N PRO A 310 -10.59 17.08 6.73
CA PRO A 310 -9.43 17.57 6.00
C PRO A 310 -8.15 16.71 6.18
N TRP A 311 -8.17 15.78 7.14
CA TRP A 311 -7.08 14.84 7.40
C TRP A 311 -7.32 13.44 6.81
N HIS A 312 -8.39 13.26 6.05
CA HIS A 312 -8.74 11.95 5.50
C HIS A 312 -7.56 11.29 4.77
N ASP A 313 -7.18 10.10 5.26
CA ASP A 313 -6.05 9.27 4.80
C ASP A 313 -4.67 9.95 4.77
N LEU A 314 -4.49 11.04 5.51
CA LEU A 314 -3.24 11.82 5.46
C LEU A 314 -2.28 11.52 6.60
N LEU A 315 -2.76 11.27 7.82
CA LEU A 315 -1.90 11.17 8.99
C LEU A 315 -1.01 9.91 8.93
N ARG A 316 0.26 10.07 9.31
CA ARG A 316 1.25 8.98 9.31
C ARG A 316 1.95 8.82 10.65
N LYS A 317 2.47 9.88 11.23
CA LYS A 317 3.18 9.91 12.51
C LYS A 317 2.94 11.23 13.24
N ALA A 318 3.16 11.23 14.56
CA ALA A 318 3.07 12.43 15.37
C ALA A 318 4.21 12.49 16.40
N THR A 319 4.63 13.70 16.77
CA THR A 319 5.52 13.92 17.91
C THR A 319 5.17 15.21 18.61
N TYR A 320 5.33 15.24 19.93
CA TYR A 320 5.00 16.38 20.77
C TYR A 320 6.24 17.16 21.21
N ASP A 321 6.15 18.48 21.19
CA ASP A 321 7.15 19.40 21.75
C ASP A 321 6.68 19.92 23.12
N PRO A 322 7.21 19.41 24.23
CA PRO A 322 6.78 19.82 25.56
C PRO A 322 7.15 21.28 25.90
N LEU A 323 8.21 21.83 25.28
CA LEU A 323 8.64 23.21 25.52
C LEU A 323 7.69 24.21 24.86
N ARG A 324 7.26 23.92 23.63
CA ARG A 324 6.34 24.78 22.86
C ARG A 324 4.87 24.39 23.00
N LYS A 325 4.58 23.27 23.66
CA LYS A 325 3.24 22.66 23.78
C LYS A 325 2.57 22.46 22.40
N THR A 326 3.37 22.07 21.41
CA THR A 326 2.90 21.88 20.04
C THR A 326 3.00 20.43 19.61
N LEU A 327 2.04 20.00 18.82
CA LEU A 327 2.03 18.70 18.15
C LEU A 327 2.49 18.90 16.71
N LEU A 328 3.49 18.11 16.29
CA LEU A 328 3.96 18.00 14.91
C LEU A 328 3.40 16.73 14.31
N LEU A 329 2.64 16.87 13.23
CA LEU A 329 2.06 15.78 12.46
C LEU A 329 2.83 15.58 11.15
N ALA A 330 3.30 14.37 10.91
CA ALA A 330 3.78 13.95 9.60
C ALA A 330 2.60 13.34 8.82
N THR A 331 2.38 13.83 7.61
CA THR A 331 1.27 13.44 6.76
C THR A 331 1.77 12.94 5.41
N ALA A 332 0.88 12.45 4.57
CA ALA A 332 1.20 12.03 3.20
C ALA A 332 1.56 13.23 2.29
N ASP A 333 1.14 14.45 2.64
CA ASP A 333 1.36 15.66 1.86
C ASP A 333 2.31 16.67 2.51
N GLY A 334 2.93 16.33 3.65
CA GLY A 334 3.92 17.17 4.33
C GLY A 334 3.83 17.13 5.84
N PHE A 335 4.35 18.17 6.49
CA PHE A 335 4.38 18.29 7.94
C PHE A 335 3.50 19.46 8.38
N TYR A 336 2.78 19.27 9.48
CA TYR A 336 1.89 20.27 10.06
C TYR A 336 2.14 20.42 11.54
N VAL A 337 2.09 21.65 12.04
CA VAL A 337 2.30 21.97 13.44
C VAL A 337 1.17 22.83 13.96
N GLY A 338 0.77 22.57 15.19
CA GLY A 338 -0.23 23.37 15.90
C GLY A 338 -0.22 23.09 17.40
N PRO A 339 -0.91 23.91 18.20
CA PRO A 339 -1.01 23.73 19.63
C PRO A 339 -1.83 22.49 19.98
N LEU A 340 -1.41 21.78 21.05
CA LEU A 340 -2.11 20.56 21.49
C LEU A 340 -3.53 20.85 22.01
N ASP A 341 -3.78 22.06 22.51
CA ASP A 341 -5.09 22.49 23.06
C ASP A 341 -6.14 22.82 21.98
N GLY A 342 -5.75 22.77 20.70
CA GLY A 342 -6.67 23.08 19.59
C GLY A 342 -7.02 24.57 19.46
N SER A 343 -6.36 25.47 20.20
CA SER A 343 -6.65 26.93 20.20
C SER A 343 -6.43 27.59 18.82
N ARG A 344 -5.65 26.95 17.95
CA ARG A 344 -5.40 27.39 16.57
C ARG A 344 -5.37 26.21 15.63
N SER A 345 -5.71 26.45 14.36
CA SER A 345 -5.59 25.46 13.29
C SER A 345 -4.13 25.09 13.03
N PHE A 346 -3.90 23.84 12.66
CA PHE A 346 -2.58 23.34 12.28
C PHE A 346 -2.16 23.91 10.94
N SER A 347 -0.96 24.48 10.88
CA SER A 347 -0.38 25.05 9.68
C SER A 347 0.73 24.16 9.11
N ARG A 348 0.91 24.22 7.80
CA ARG A 348 1.97 23.48 7.11
C ARG A 348 3.33 24.06 7.44
N VAL A 349 4.30 23.17 7.74
CA VAL A 349 5.69 23.55 7.94
C VAL A 349 6.42 23.57 6.61
N ALA A 350 7.11 24.67 6.31
CA ALA A 350 7.94 24.75 5.12
C ALA A 350 9.29 24.05 5.35
N GLY A 351 9.89 23.49 4.28
CA GLY A 351 11.27 22.99 4.32
C GLY A 351 11.49 21.71 5.13
N GLY A 352 10.49 20.82 5.17
CA GLY A 352 10.66 19.50 5.81
C GLY A 352 11.56 18.55 5.01
N PRO A 353 12.02 17.43 5.66
CA PRO A 353 12.86 16.45 4.99
C PRO A 353 12.14 15.75 3.84
N PRO A 354 12.90 15.27 2.83
CA PRO A 354 12.34 14.57 1.69
C PRO A 354 11.87 13.16 2.10
N VAL A 355 10.58 13.02 2.41
CA VAL A 355 9.97 11.73 2.72
C VAL A 355 9.40 11.07 1.46
N SER A 356 9.30 9.75 1.48
CA SER A 356 8.69 9.00 0.39
C SER A 356 7.19 9.32 0.26
N VAL A 357 6.61 9.04 -0.90
CA VAL A 357 5.16 9.18 -1.16
C VAL A 357 4.27 8.40 -0.16
N MET A 358 4.84 7.42 0.55
CA MET A 358 4.13 6.66 1.59
C MET A 358 4.09 7.39 2.94
N GLY A 359 4.81 8.52 3.06
CA GLY A 359 4.93 9.32 4.27
C GLY A 359 6.04 8.83 5.21
N ALA A 360 6.10 9.47 6.39
CA ALA A 360 7.06 9.11 7.43
C ALA A 360 6.69 7.80 8.13
N THR A 361 7.70 6.96 8.39
CA THR A 361 7.62 5.73 9.18
C THR A 361 8.15 5.93 10.60
N VAL A 362 9.04 6.89 10.77
CA VAL A 362 9.61 7.33 12.05
C VAL A 362 9.44 8.83 12.19
N LEU A 363 8.99 9.28 13.36
CA LEU A 363 8.97 10.69 13.75
C LEU A 363 9.27 10.76 15.24
N ARG A 364 10.50 11.10 15.60
CA ARG A 364 10.95 11.09 16.99
C ARG A 364 11.70 12.37 17.30
N ARG A 365 11.32 13.04 18.39
CA ARG A 365 12.03 14.20 18.89
C ARG A 365 13.20 13.77 19.77
N ALA A 366 14.36 14.31 19.50
CA ALA A 366 15.56 14.13 20.32
C ALA A 366 15.63 15.18 21.43
N PRO A 367 16.41 14.93 22.52
CA PRO A 367 16.58 15.88 23.63
C PRO A 367 17.19 17.23 23.21
N ASP A 368 17.99 17.26 22.14
CA ASP A 368 18.60 18.46 21.56
C ASP A 368 17.60 19.30 20.73
N GLY A 369 16.35 18.86 20.60
CA GLY A 369 15.29 19.54 19.87
C GLY A 369 15.18 19.14 18.41
N LEU A 370 16.11 18.38 17.85
CA LEU A 370 16.03 17.83 16.51
C LEU A 370 14.88 16.80 16.40
N VAL A 371 14.36 16.66 15.22
CA VAL A 371 13.35 15.64 14.91
C VAL A 371 13.95 14.63 13.92
N TRP A 372 14.01 13.37 14.36
CA TRP A 372 14.38 12.26 13.49
C TRP A 372 13.20 11.84 12.64
N VAL A 373 13.37 11.89 11.32
CA VAL A 373 12.35 11.55 10.34
C VAL A 373 12.83 10.41 9.47
N GLY A 374 12.21 9.24 9.63
CA GLY A 374 12.48 8.07 8.80
C GLY A 374 11.38 7.87 7.76
N SER A 375 11.75 7.38 6.59
CA SER A 375 10.83 6.95 5.53
C SER A 375 11.49 5.92 4.61
N MET A 376 10.75 5.41 3.63
CA MET A 376 11.31 4.54 2.58
C MET A 376 12.36 5.26 1.70
N SER A 377 12.61 6.54 1.89
CA SER A 377 13.64 7.32 1.17
C SER A 377 14.88 7.64 2.01
N GLY A 378 14.91 7.30 3.29
CA GLY A 378 16.06 7.53 4.18
C GLY A 378 15.70 7.87 5.61
N LEU A 379 16.72 8.28 6.38
CA LEU A 379 16.61 8.79 7.74
C LEU A 379 17.24 10.18 7.80
N TYR A 380 16.53 11.15 8.37
CA TYR A 380 16.94 12.54 8.42
C TYR A 380 16.87 13.10 9.84
N ALA A 381 17.85 13.91 10.20
CA ALA A 381 17.77 14.81 11.34
C ALA A 381 17.28 16.18 10.83
N TRP A 382 16.22 16.69 11.44
CA TRP A 382 15.53 17.90 11.01
C TRP A 382 15.30 18.86 12.18
N ASP A 383 15.63 20.11 11.98
CA ASP A 383 15.22 21.20 12.86
C ASP A 383 14.01 21.93 12.24
N PRO A 384 12.80 21.74 12.77
CA PRO A 384 11.60 22.40 12.24
C PRO A 384 11.61 23.92 12.37
N SER A 385 12.46 24.49 13.23
CA SER A 385 12.52 25.94 13.48
C SER A 385 13.35 26.68 12.43
N SER A 386 14.44 26.09 12.00
CA SER A 386 15.35 26.65 10.99
C SER A 386 15.10 26.07 9.58
N GLY A 387 14.40 24.93 9.49
CA GLY A 387 14.25 24.18 8.25
C GLY A 387 15.51 23.38 7.87
N TRP A 388 16.53 23.34 8.71
CA TRP A 388 17.76 22.60 8.44
C TRP A 388 17.52 21.08 8.46
N VAL A 389 18.00 20.37 7.43
CA VAL A 389 17.86 18.93 7.27
C VAL A 389 19.19 18.31 6.92
N THR A 390 19.51 17.19 7.59
CA THR A 390 20.70 16.38 7.32
C THR A 390 20.32 14.92 7.18
N ASP A 391 20.92 14.25 6.21
CA ASP A 391 20.86 12.78 6.13
C ASP A 391 21.63 12.18 7.29
N ALA A 392 20.98 11.31 8.06
CA ALA A 392 21.49 10.81 9.34
C ALA A 392 22.71 9.87 9.18
N PHE A 393 22.84 9.20 8.05
CA PHE A 393 23.93 8.26 7.79
C PHE A 393 25.16 8.94 7.20
N THR A 394 24.97 10.03 6.47
CA THR A 394 26.07 10.72 5.78
C THR A 394 26.51 12.01 6.44
N GLY A 395 25.69 12.59 7.34
CA GLY A 395 25.90 13.89 7.94
C GLY A 395 25.83 15.06 6.95
N ARG A 396 25.34 14.84 5.73
CA ARG A 396 25.26 15.84 4.66
C ARG A 396 23.81 16.26 4.37
N PRO A 397 23.60 17.44 3.77
CA PRO A 397 22.28 17.81 3.28
C PRO A 397 21.72 16.75 2.30
N PRO A 398 20.40 16.52 2.28
CA PRO A 398 19.78 15.61 1.34
C PRO A 398 20.11 15.99 -0.10
N ARG A 399 20.30 14.99 -0.98
CA ARG A 399 20.54 15.23 -2.41
C ARG A 399 19.28 15.77 -3.08
N PRO A 400 19.40 16.68 -4.08
CA PRO A 400 18.27 17.07 -4.91
C PRO A 400 17.60 15.82 -5.53
N GLY A 401 16.26 15.73 -5.42
CA GLY A 401 15.50 14.56 -5.89
C GLY A 401 15.48 13.36 -4.93
N GLN A 402 16.17 13.41 -3.81
CA GLN A 402 15.98 12.45 -2.71
C GLN A 402 14.57 12.65 -2.15
N GLY A 403 13.82 11.59 -1.95
CA GLY A 403 12.37 11.65 -1.63
C GLY A 403 11.52 10.91 -2.67
N GLY A 404 12.18 10.21 -3.58
CA GLY A 404 11.53 9.28 -4.51
C GLY A 404 10.75 8.18 -3.78
N PRO A 405 10.02 7.33 -4.51
CA PRO A 405 9.18 6.28 -3.92
C PRO A 405 9.97 5.36 -2.99
N VAL A 406 11.24 5.10 -3.33
CA VAL A 406 12.17 4.22 -2.58
C VAL A 406 13.58 4.77 -2.71
N GLY A 407 14.29 4.89 -1.59
CA GLY A 407 15.71 5.28 -1.54
C GLY A 407 16.64 4.09 -1.33
N ASP A 408 17.96 4.38 -1.26
CA ASP A 408 19.00 3.37 -0.96
C ASP A 408 18.86 2.78 0.44
N ARG A 409 18.28 3.52 1.37
CA ARG A 409 17.95 3.13 2.73
C ARG A 409 16.45 3.26 2.92
N GLN A 410 15.81 2.16 3.24
CA GLN A 410 14.36 2.07 3.37
C GLN A 410 14.01 1.95 4.86
N VAL A 411 13.98 3.07 5.55
CA VAL A 411 13.75 3.09 7.00
C VAL A 411 12.28 2.82 7.30
N VAL A 412 12.02 1.76 8.06
CA VAL A 412 10.66 1.33 8.45
C VAL A 412 10.42 1.38 9.95
N GLY A 413 11.49 1.57 10.75
CA GLY A 413 11.35 1.58 12.19
C GLY A 413 12.56 2.15 12.92
N TRP A 414 12.33 2.37 14.22
CA TRP A 414 13.29 2.88 15.20
C TRP A 414 13.26 1.99 16.44
N VAL A 415 14.35 1.31 16.73
CA VAL A 415 14.43 0.29 17.75
C VAL A 415 15.45 0.70 18.81
N ARG A 416 15.10 0.60 20.07
CA ARG A 416 16.04 0.71 21.17
C ARG A 416 16.45 -0.70 21.59
N ALA A 417 17.73 -1.03 21.49
CA ALA A 417 18.26 -2.29 21.94
C ALA A 417 18.33 -2.38 23.47
N ALA A 418 18.48 -3.58 24.02
CA ALA A 418 18.56 -3.81 25.47
C ALA A 418 19.78 -3.11 26.11
N ASP A 419 20.87 -2.92 25.36
CA ASP A 419 22.07 -2.18 25.78
C ASP A 419 21.90 -0.63 25.69
N GLY A 420 20.71 -0.14 25.36
CA GLY A 420 20.37 1.26 25.24
C GLY A 420 20.74 1.90 23.90
N ARG A 421 21.42 1.17 23.01
CA ARG A 421 21.75 1.69 21.66
C ARG A 421 20.49 1.88 20.82
N THR A 422 20.52 2.89 19.98
CA THR A 422 19.48 3.11 18.98
C THR A 422 19.84 2.39 17.67
N LEU A 423 18.90 1.61 17.17
CA LEU A 423 19.00 0.88 15.91
C LEU A 423 17.93 1.38 14.96
N VAL A 424 18.21 1.23 13.66
CA VAL A 424 17.29 1.56 12.58
C VAL A 424 16.83 0.26 11.91
N ALA A 425 15.54 0.06 11.80
CA ALA A 425 14.99 -1.05 11.01
C ALA A 425 14.90 -0.62 9.54
N ASP A 426 15.65 -1.31 8.68
CA ASP A 426 15.63 -1.14 7.23
C ASP A 426 14.80 -2.28 6.58
N TYR A 427 14.00 -1.93 5.58
CA TYR A 427 13.07 -2.87 4.95
C TYR A 427 13.75 -4.08 4.32
N ASP A 428 14.90 -3.89 3.67
CA ASP A 428 15.60 -4.98 2.97
C ASP A 428 16.76 -5.55 3.81
N ARG A 429 17.41 -4.72 4.61
CA ARG A 429 18.67 -5.06 5.30
C ARG A 429 18.47 -5.53 6.75
N GLY A 430 17.27 -5.35 7.31
CA GLY A 430 16.98 -5.67 8.71
C GLY A 430 17.48 -4.59 9.66
N LEU A 431 18.05 -4.97 10.82
CA LEU A 431 18.51 -4.02 11.81
C LEU A 431 19.89 -3.47 11.48
N LEU A 432 20.02 -2.14 11.57
CA LEU A 432 21.24 -1.39 11.35
C LEU A 432 21.58 -0.56 12.59
N ASP A 433 22.86 -0.41 12.88
CA ASP A 433 23.36 0.54 13.88
C ASP A 433 23.33 1.99 13.36
N GLY A 434 23.74 2.96 14.20
CA GLY A 434 23.78 4.37 13.83
C GLY A 434 24.72 4.71 12.66
N GLU A 435 25.65 3.81 12.31
CA GLU A 435 26.55 3.95 11.18
C GLU A 435 26.03 3.21 9.92
N GLY A 436 24.87 2.57 10.04
CA GLY A 436 24.23 1.82 8.95
C GLY A 436 24.84 0.44 8.69
N ARG A 437 25.57 -0.13 9.66
CA ARG A 437 26.10 -1.50 9.62
C ARG A 437 25.06 -2.48 10.18
N PRO A 438 24.99 -3.73 9.67
CA PRO A 438 24.11 -4.74 10.23
C PRO A 438 24.35 -4.97 11.73
N TYR A 439 23.26 -4.98 12.50
CA TYR A 439 23.30 -5.27 13.93
C TYR A 439 22.95 -6.75 14.16
N PRO A 440 23.76 -7.50 14.93
CA PRO A 440 23.62 -8.94 15.06
C PRO A 440 22.53 -9.34 16.09
N LEU A 441 21.29 -9.00 15.80
CA LEU A 441 20.12 -9.53 16.53
C LEU A 441 19.45 -10.62 15.70
N SER A 442 19.56 -11.85 16.15
CA SER A 442 18.96 -12.99 15.44
C SER A 442 17.43 -12.94 15.53
N MET A 443 16.77 -13.19 14.39
CA MET A 443 15.34 -13.40 14.35
C MET A 443 15.02 -14.82 14.82
N PRO A 444 14.03 -15.03 15.74
CA PRO A 444 13.66 -16.36 16.19
C PRO A 444 13.37 -17.30 15.01
N PRO A 445 13.90 -18.56 15.03
CA PRO A 445 13.68 -19.52 13.97
C PRO A 445 12.18 -19.80 13.72
N ASP A 446 11.40 -19.85 14.78
CA ASP A 446 9.94 -20.06 14.70
C ASP A 446 9.24 -18.90 13.99
N LEU A 447 9.63 -17.65 14.26
CA LEU A 447 9.10 -16.50 13.54
C LEU A 447 9.49 -16.52 12.06
N ARG A 448 10.73 -16.91 11.77
CA ARG A 448 11.23 -17.06 10.41
C ARG A 448 10.45 -18.13 9.64
N ALA A 449 10.23 -19.30 10.27
CA ALA A 449 9.54 -20.44 9.68
C ALA A 449 8.01 -20.22 9.60
N ALA A 450 7.40 -19.69 10.67
CA ALA A 450 5.97 -19.45 10.76
C ALA A 450 5.52 -18.11 10.15
N GLY A 451 6.43 -17.37 9.53
CA GLY A 451 6.13 -16.08 8.90
C GLY A 451 4.95 -16.18 7.96
N ARG A 452 3.93 -15.33 8.17
CA ARG A 452 2.73 -15.26 7.33
C ARG A 452 2.64 -13.90 6.65
N ILE A 453 1.88 -13.87 5.57
CA ILE A 453 1.53 -12.64 4.85
C ILE A 453 0.02 -12.67 4.60
N SER A 454 -0.66 -11.54 4.70
CA SER A 454 -2.08 -11.51 4.37
C SER A 454 -2.30 -11.81 2.88
N LEU A 455 -3.40 -12.49 2.57
CA LEU A 455 -3.80 -12.76 1.18
C LEU A 455 -3.92 -11.46 0.38
N TRP A 456 -4.45 -10.39 0.99
CA TRP A 456 -4.52 -9.08 0.35
C TRP A 456 -3.14 -8.59 -0.09
N HIS A 457 -2.13 -8.69 0.79
CA HIS A 457 -0.77 -8.25 0.46
C HIS A 457 -0.13 -9.13 -0.62
N ALA A 458 -0.33 -10.45 -0.55
CA ALA A 458 0.18 -11.37 -1.57
C ALA A 458 -0.44 -11.08 -2.95
N LEU A 459 -1.74 -10.80 -3.02
CA LEU A 459 -2.42 -10.37 -4.25
C LEU A 459 -1.95 -9.00 -4.73
N PHE A 460 -1.64 -8.09 -3.82
CA PHE A 460 -1.05 -6.79 -4.17
C PHE A 460 0.33 -6.96 -4.82
N GLU A 461 1.17 -7.85 -4.31
CA GLU A 461 2.47 -8.18 -4.91
C GLU A 461 2.33 -8.84 -6.29
N LEU A 462 1.33 -9.72 -6.46
CA LEU A 462 0.98 -10.31 -7.74
C LEU A 462 0.52 -9.24 -8.74
N HIS A 463 -0.47 -8.41 -8.36
CA HIS A 463 -1.05 -7.37 -9.21
C HIS A 463 -0.03 -6.31 -9.63
N ASN A 464 0.93 -6.02 -8.76
CA ASN A 464 2.05 -5.13 -9.05
C ASN A 464 3.16 -5.78 -9.89
N GLY A 465 3.08 -7.06 -10.18
CA GLY A 465 4.12 -7.81 -10.90
C GLY A 465 5.36 -8.14 -10.07
N ARG A 466 5.46 -7.65 -8.82
CA ARG A 466 6.65 -7.86 -7.97
C ARG A 466 6.86 -9.31 -7.56
N LEU A 467 5.79 -10.10 -7.53
CA LEU A 467 5.87 -11.52 -7.26
C LEU A 467 6.78 -12.28 -8.26
N PHE A 468 6.99 -11.73 -9.45
CA PHE A 468 7.85 -12.31 -10.49
C PHE A 468 9.34 -11.94 -10.33
N GLY A 469 9.73 -11.28 -9.24
CA GLY A 469 11.11 -10.86 -8.95
C GLY A 469 12.12 -12.01 -8.99
N PHE A 470 11.74 -13.19 -8.51
CA PHE A 470 12.58 -14.39 -8.50
C PHE A 470 12.97 -14.90 -9.91
N LEU A 471 12.16 -14.58 -10.93
CA LEU A 471 12.45 -14.95 -12.33
C LEU A 471 13.13 -13.83 -13.10
N LEU A 472 12.74 -12.58 -12.84
CA LEU A 472 13.08 -11.44 -13.68
C LEU A 472 14.07 -10.48 -13.01
N GLY A 473 14.33 -10.63 -11.71
CA GLY A 473 15.23 -9.75 -10.97
C GLY A 473 14.91 -8.28 -11.20
N TRP A 474 15.89 -7.51 -11.62
CA TRP A 474 15.74 -6.09 -11.93
C TRP A 474 14.65 -5.78 -12.97
N TRP A 475 14.37 -6.67 -13.92
CA TRP A 475 13.39 -6.47 -15.00
C TRP A 475 11.92 -6.62 -14.56
N THR A 476 11.68 -6.93 -13.30
CA THR A 476 10.32 -7.10 -12.73
C THR A 476 9.42 -5.88 -12.98
N TRP A 477 9.97 -4.68 -13.02
CA TRP A 477 9.23 -3.45 -13.28
C TRP A 477 8.54 -3.43 -14.65
N LEU A 478 9.04 -4.22 -15.62
CA LEU A 478 8.47 -4.34 -16.97
C LEU A 478 7.21 -5.21 -17.03
N VAL A 479 6.93 -6.06 -16.04
CA VAL A 479 5.81 -7.02 -16.07
C VAL A 479 4.49 -6.32 -16.34
N VAL A 480 4.16 -5.29 -15.57
CA VAL A 480 2.89 -4.56 -15.74
C VAL A 480 2.90 -3.68 -16.99
N PRO A 481 3.93 -2.89 -17.31
CA PRO A 481 3.98 -2.13 -18.55
C PRO A 481 3.86 -2.99 -19.81
N LEU A 482 4.59 -4.09 -19.91
CA LEU A 482 4.50 -4.99 -21.07
C LEU A 482 3.15 -5.71 -21.13
N GLY A 483 2.63 -6.13 -19.99
CA GLY A 483 1.29 -6.73 -19.91
C GLY A 483 0.18 -5.74 -20.29
N GLY A 484 0.27 -4.49 -19.84
CA GLY A 484 -0.65 -3.42 -20.24
C GLY A 484 -0.58 -3.12 -21.74
N LEU A 485 0.63 -3.02 -22.31
CA LEU A 485 0.81 -2.87 -23.74
C LEU A 485 0.22 -4.07 -24.52
N ALA A 486 0.47 -5.29 -24.03
CA ALA A 486 -0.09 -6.50 -24.63
C ALA A 486 -1.62 -6.47 -24.62
N LEU A 487 -2.24 -6.06 -23.51
CA LEU A 487 -3.70 -5.93 -23.42
C LEU A 487 -4.23 -4.83 -24.35
N ALA A 488 -3.56 -3.68 -24.44
CA ALA A 488 -3.94 -2.61 -25.36
C ALA A 488 -3.90 -3.07 -26.83
N VAL A 489 -2.84 -3.80 -27.23
CA VAL A 489 -2.74 -4.43 -28.56
C VAL A 489 -3.84 -5.48 -28.76
N GLN A 490 -4.13 -6.28 -27.72
CA GLN A 490 -5.20 -7.27 -27.75
C GLN A 490 -6.58 -6.63 -28.01
N LEU A 491 -6.88 -5.54 -27.31
CA LEU A 491 -8.12 -4.77 -27.51
C LEU A 491 -8.16 -4.14 -28.90
N GLY A 492 -7.07 -3.50 -29.33
CA GLY A 492 -6.96 -2.89 -30.66
C GLY A 492 -7.16 -3.88 -31.81
N THR A 493 -6.55 -5.07 -31.73
CA THR A 493 -6.73 -6.12 -32.75
C THR A 493 -8.16 -6.66 -32.76
N GLY A 494 -8.81 -6.79 -31.59
CA GLY A 494 -10.23 -7.19 -31.49
C GLY A 494 -11.18 -6.18 -32.13
N VAL A 495 -10.93 -4.88 -31.94
CA VAL A 495 -11.68 -3.79 -32.57
C VAL A 495 -11.45 -3.78 -34.08
N LEU A 496 -10.20 -3.87 -34.54
CA LEU A 496 -9.87 -3.90 -35.97
C LEU A 496 -10.55 -5.04 -36.72
N ASP A 497 -10.61 -6.22 -36.13
CA ASP A 497 -11.26 -7.38 -36.73
C ASP A 497 -12.76 -7.18 -37.00
N ARG A 498 -13.39 -6.30 -36.23
CA ARG A 498 -14.84 -6.04 -36.37
C ARG A 498 -15.15 -4.84 -37.25
N TRP A 499 -14.31 -3.79 -37.20
CA TRP A 499 -14.57 -2.53 -37.91
C TRP A 499 -14.06 -2.51 -39.34
N LEU A 500 -12.91 -3.09 -39.65
CA LEU A 500 -12.33 -3.09 -41.00
C LEU A 500 -13.24 -3.71 -42.06
N PRO A 501 -13.91 -4.84 -41.82
CA PRO A 501 -14.87 -5.40 -42.80
C PRO A 501 -16.08 -4.50 -43.03
N ARG A 502 -16.58 -3.83 -41.98
CA ARG A 502 -17.75 -2.92 -42.09
C ARG A 502 -17.41 -1.65 -42.86
N LEU A 503 -16.25 -1.04 -42.60
CA LEU A 503 -15.76 0.13 -43.33
C LEU A 503 -15.56 -0.18 -44.82
N SER A 504 -15.05 -1.37 -45.15
CA SER A 504 -14.87 -1.76 -46.55
C SER A 504 -16.20 -1.97 -47.30
N GLN A 505 -17.23 -2.46 -46.62
CA GLN A 505 -18.56 -2.59 -47.19
C GLN A 505 -19.26 -1.24 -47.39
N ALA A 506 -19.08 -0.29 -46.43
CA ALA A 506 -19.62 1.05 -46.53
C ALA A 506 -18.98 1.86 -47.69
N LEU A 507 -17.64 1.77 -47.81
CA LEU A 507 -16.88 2.46 -48.87
C LEU A 507 -17.07 1.80 -50.25
N GLY A 508 -17.39 0.49 -50.32
CA GLY A 508 -17.75 -0.20 -51.55
C GLY A 508 -19.11 0.25 -52.11
N ARG A 509 -20.10 0.44 -51.23
CA ARG A 509 -21.43 0.92 -51.60
C ARG A 509 -21.45 2.39 -52.07
N GLN A 510 -20.49 3.23 -51.65
CA GLN A 510 -20.35 4.60 -52.16
C GLN A 510 -19.70 4.70 -53.54
N LYS A 511 -19.08 3.62 -54.07
CA LYS A 511 -18.48 3.60 -55.39
C LYS A 511 -19.41 3.04 -56.47
N ASP A 512 -20.54 2.49 -56.03
CA ASP A 512 -21.56 1.89 -56.93
C ASP A 512 -22.80 2.80 -57.07
N VAL A 513 -22.73 4.08 -56.57
CA VAL A 513 -23.66 5.19 -56.76
C VAL A 513 -22.92 6.29 -57.52
#